data_575996454b5a7fac816fea27e93ff68e
#
_entry.id   575996454b5a7fac816fea27e93ff68e
#
_cell.length_a   1.000
_cell.length_b   1.000
_cell.length_c   1.000
_cell.angle_alpha   90.00
_cell.angle_beta   90.00
_cell.angle_gamma   90.00
#
_symmetry.space_group_name_H-M   'P 1'
#
loop_
_entity.id
_entity.type
_entity.pdbx_description
1 polymer ?
#
loop_
_entity_poly.entity_id
_entity_poly.type
_entity_poly.pdbx_seq_one_letter_code
_entity_poly.pdbx_strand_id
1 'polypeptide(L)'
;PILLVKKDSIPVQIERVIKDLEIEKTYIAGGTNTISRATEAKLPRVEERMAGNDRYETSVAIAKSKFRGSKEAYIASGEEFADALVISPISGKYNRPTLLVSRNKNNNLVVKNYIKDNRLTAVTAIGGERYIPYSVLEDLVR
;
A
#
# COMPACT_ATOMS: atom_id res chain seq x y z
N PRO A 1 -12.77 1.32 7.84
CA PRO A 1 -12.81 0.14 6.94
C PRO A 1 -12.04 0.40 5.64
N ILE A 2 -11.71 -0.68 4.92
CA ILE A 2 -11.20 -0.62 3.54
C ILE A 2 -12.35 -1.05 2.62
N LEU A 3 -12.72 -0.20 1.67
CA LEU A 3 -13.80 -0.43 0.75
C LEU A 3 -13.26 -0.48 -0.68
N LEU A 4 -13.65 -1.51 -1.45
CA LEU A 4 -13.19 -1.69 -2.82
C LEU A 4 -14.17 -1.04 -3.79
N VAL A 5 -13.66 -0.21 -4.68
CA VAL A 5 -14.43 0.44 -5.74
C VAL A 5 -13.91 0.02 -7.12
N LYS A 6 -14.74 0.19 -8.15
CA LYS A 6 -14.30 0.05 -9.54
C LYS A 6 -13.64 1.35 -10.00
N LYS A 7 -12.92 1.30 -11.12
CA LYS A 7 -12.26 2.49 -11.69
C LYS A 7 -13.23 3.67 -11.84
N ASP A 8 -14.36 3.45 -12.47
CA ASP A 8 -15.29 4.51 -12.89
C ASP A 8 -16.64 4.47 -12.14
N SER A 9 -16.79 3.61 -11.13
CA SER A 9 -18.03 3.50 -10.36
C SER A 9 -17.81 2.97 -8.95
N ILE A 10 -18.73 3.33 -8.06
CA ILE A 10 -18.85 2.77 -6.72
C ILE A 10 -19.95 1.72 -6.77
N PRO A 11 -19.68 0.46 -6.40
CA PRO A 11 -20.73 -0.55 -6.29
C PRO A 11 -21.82 -0.13 -5.31
N VAL A 12 -23.10 -0.43 -5.62
CA VAL A 12 -24.25 -0.03 -4.78
C VAL A 12 -24.10 -0.51 -3.33
N GLN A 13 -23.51 -1.70 -3.12
CA GLN A 13 -23.26 -2.23 -1.78
C GLN A 13 -22.26 -1.35 -1.01
N ILE A 14 -21.26 -0.80 -1.69
CA ILE A 14 -20.28 0.09 -1.08
C ILE A 14 -20.89 1.46 -0.79
N GLU A 15 -21.73 1.99 -1.68
CA GLU A 15 -22.49 3.23 -1.42
C GLU A 15 -23.36 3.11 -0.16
N ARG A 16 -24.03 1.95 0.01
CA ARG A 16 -24.80 1.66 1.23
C ARG A 16 -23.92 1.67 2.48
N VAL A 17 -22.79 0.96 2.46
CA VAL A 17 -21.86 0.91 3.59
C VAL A 17 -21.34 2.31 3.95
N ILE A 18 -21.01 3.13 2.96
CA ILE A 18 -20.59 4.52 3.18
C ILE A 18 -21.66 5.30 3.91
N LYS A 19 -22.92 5.14 3.51
CA LYS A 19 -24.06 5.80 4.12
C LYS A 19 -24.37 5.25 5.52
N ASP A 20 -24.45 3.93 5.67
CA ASP A 20 -24.82 3.27 6.92
C ASP A 20 -23.80 3.50 8.04
N LEU A 21 -22.53 3.66 7.68
CA LEU A 21 -21.45 3.99 8.60
C LEU A 21 -21.22 5.50 8.75
N GLU A 22 -22.04 6.35 8.13
CA GLU A 22 -21.94 7.81 8.18
C GLU A 22 -20.50 8.31 7.91
N ILE A 23 -19.85 7.75 6.86
CA ILE A 23 -18.46 8.08 6.54
C ILE A 23 -18.36 9.52 6.06
N GLU A 24 -17.67 10.36 6.82
CA GLU A 24 -17.48 11.78 6.50
C GLU A 24 -16.20 12.04 5.69
N LYS A 25 -15.18 11.18 5.83
CA LYS A 25 -13.85 11.36 5.24
C LYS A 25 -13.37 10.10 4.56
N THR A 26 -12.70 10.27 3.43
CA THR A 26 -12.10 9.16 2.69
C THR A 26 -10.64 9.42 2.35
N TYR A 27 -9.90 8.33 2.20
CA TYR A 27 -8.54 8.30 1.70
C TYR A 27 -8.50 7.33 0.53
N ILE A 28 -7.84 7.70 -0.56
CA ILE A 28 -7.75 6.85 -1.75
C ILE A 28 -6.35 6.24 -1.81
N ALA A 29 -6.29 4.91 -1.92
CA ALA A 29 -5.07 4.17 -2.22
C ALA A 29 -5.09 3.75 -3.69
N GLY A 30 -4.34 4.43 -4.53
CA GLY A 30 -4.25 4.17 -5.96
C GLY A 30 -4.37 5.41 -6.85
N GLY A 31 -3.75 5.32 -8.03
CA GLY A 31 -3.73 6.40 -9.01
C GLY A 31 -5.05 6.55 -9.78
N THR A 32 -5.13 7.58 -10.63
CA THR A 32 -6.33 7.87 -11.43
C THR A 32 -6.63 6.82 -12.50
N ASN A 33 -5.63 6.01 -12.86
CA ASN A 33 -5.83 4.86 -13.75
C ASN A 33 -6.54 3.69 -13.06
N THR A 34 -6.48 3.63 -11.71
CA THR A 34 -7.13 2.60 -10.89
C THR A 34 -8.48 3.09 -10.35
N ILE A 35 -8.53 4.33 -9.85
CA ILE A 35 -9.74 4.97 -9.33
C ILE A 35 -9.81 6.36 -9.97
N SER A 36 -10.70 6.53 -10.94
CA SER A 36 -10.80 7.75 -11.72
C SER A 36 -11.23 8.97 -10.89
N ARG A 37 -11.01 10.16 -11.44
CA ARG A 37 -11.52 11.42 -10.86
C ARG A 37 -13.05 11.44 -10.75
N ALA A 38 -13.74 10.78 -11.69
CA ALA A 38 -15.20 10.68 -11.66
C ALA A 38 -15.69 9.84 -10.47
N THR A 39 -14.97 8.76 -10.11
CA THR A 39 -15.25 7.97 -8.91
C THR A 39 -14.88 8.73 -7.64
N GLU A 40 -13.73 9.38 -7.61
CA GLU A 40 -13.28 10.24 -6.50
C GLU A 40 -14.32 11.31 -6.16
N ALA A 41 -14.90 11.99 -7.16
CA ALA A 41 -15.90 13.05 -6.96
C ALA A 41 -17.22 12.57 -6.32
N LYS A 42 -17.47 11.26 -6.30
CA LYS A 42 -18.63 10.63 -5.66
C LYS A 42 -18.38 10.19 -4.22
N LEU A 43 -17.13 10.21 -3.76
CA LEU A 43 -16.76 9.82 -2.42
C LEU A 43 -16.98 10.98 -1.42
N PRO A 44 -17.33 10.67 -0.16
CA PRO A 44 -17.29 11.69 0.89
C PRO A 44 -15.90 12.34 0.95
N ARG A 45 -15.82 13.56 1.38
CA ARG A 45 -14.61 14.39 1.49
C ARG A 45 -13.29 13.61 1.38
N VAL A 46 -12.66 13.66 0.21
CA VAL A 46 -11.37 13.00 0.00
C VAL A 46 -10.26 13.88 0.60
N GLU A 47 -9.67 13.41 1.69
CA GLU A 47 -8.59 14.11 2.39
C GLU A 47 -7.25 13.96 1.66
N GLU A 48 -7.01 12.77 1.08
CA GLU A 48 -5.74 12.48 0.43
C GLU A 48 -5.89 11.32 -0.56
N ARG A 49 -5.16 11.42 -1.67
CA ARG A 49 -4.92 10.29 -2.58
C ARG A 49 -3.47 9.87 -2.47
N MET A 50 -3.23 8.66 -2.00
CA MET A 50 -1.90 8.03 -1.95
C MET A 50 -1.71 7.20 -3.21
N ALA A 51 -0.80 7.61 -4.08
CA ALA A 51 -0.60 6.99 -5.39
C ALA A 51 0.85 7.12 -5.86
N GLY A 52 1.25 6.19 -6.71
CA GLY A 52 2.46 6.21 -7.51
C GLY A 52 2.17 5.71 -8.92
N ASN A 53 3.19 5.59 -9.75
CA ASN A 53 3.07 5.09 -11.12
C ASN A 53 2.69 3.60 -11.17
N ASP A 54 3.04 2.88 -10.12
CA ASP A 54 2.76 1.46 -9.95
C ASP A 54 2.38 1.12 -8.50
N ARG A 55 2.21 -0.18 -8.23
CA ARG A 55 1.88 -0.68 -6.89
C ARG A 55 3.01 -0.53 -5.88
N TYR A 56 4.26 -0.54 -6.33
CA TYR A 56 5.45 -0.40 -5.48
C TYR A 56 5.56 1.04 -4.98
N GLU A 57 5.46 2.01 -5.87
CA GLU A 57 5.41 3.43 -5.53
C GLU A 57 4.17 3.77 -4.68
N THR A 58 3.01 3.17 -4.99
CA THR A 58 1.79 3.37 -4.21
C THR A 58 1.95 2.86 -2.78
N SER A 59 2.58 1.69 -2.57
CA SER A 59 2.84 1.16 -1.22
C SER A 59 3.74 2.10 -0.41
N VAL A 60 4.75 2.68 -1.05
CA VAL A 60 5.64 3.69 -0.44
C VAL A 60 4.89 5.00 -0.15
N ALA A 61 4.00 5.45 -1.04
CA ALA A 61 3.17 6.63 -0.80
C ALA A 61 2.28 6.46 0.44
N ILE A 62 1.67 5.28 0.60
CA ILE A 62 0.90 4.92 1.81
C ILE A 62 1.80 4.93 3.04
N ALA A 63 2.99 4.33 2.96
CA ALA A 63 3.93 4.29 4.07
C ALA A 63 4.35 5.70 4.51
N LYS A 64 4.68 6.59 3.57
CA LYS A 64 5.03 7.99 3.84
C LYS A 64 3.91 8.78 4.48
N SER A 65 2.67 8.53 4.08
CA SER A 65 1.51 9.25 4.62
C SER A 65 1.07 8.73 5.98
N LYS A 66 0.90 7.41 6.13
CA LYS A 66 0.20 6.81 7.27
C LYS A 66 1.09 6.17 8.32
N PHE A 67 2.37 5.89 8.01
CA PHE A 67 3.29 5.21 8.91
C PHE A 67 4.53 6.05 9.26
N ARG A 68 4.30 7.34 9.48
CA ARG A 68 5.38 8.28 9.81
C ARG A 68 6.09 7.87 11.09
N GLY A 69 7.42 7.91 11.04
CA GLY A 69 8.26 7.57 12.21
C GLY A 69 8.44 6.07 12.45
N SER A 70 7.82 5.20 11.65
CA SER A 70 8.11 3.76 11.74
C SER A 70 9.58 3.49 11.44
N LYS A 71 10.19 2.59 12.21
CA LYS A 71 11.57 2.13 12.02
C LYS A 71 11.65 0.69 11.49
N GLU A 72 10.53 0.07 11.29
CA GLU A 72 10.41 -1.29 10.79
C GLU A 72 9.36 -1.37 9.71
N ALA A 73 9.50 -2.33 8.78
CA ALA A 73 8.52 -2.57 7.72
C ALA A 73 8.37 -4.06 7.43
N TYR A 74 7.23 -4.42 6.89
CA TYR A 74 7.00 -5.70 6.24
C TYR A 74 7.25 -5.57 4.75
N ILE A 75 7.86 -6.59 4.16
CA ILE A 75 8.10 -6.71 2.72
C ILE A 75 7.21 -7.84 2.20
N ALA A 76 6.37 -7.55 1.24
CA ALA A 76 5.50 -8.54 0.61
C ALA A 76 5.64 -8.48 -0.93
N SER A 77 5.32 -9.58 -1.61
CA SER A 77 5.32 -9.59 -3.07
C SER A 77 4.25 -8.66 -3.63
N GLY A 78 4.61 -7.84 -4.61
CA GLY A 78 3.65 -7.10 -5.41
C GLY A 78 3.09 -7.88 -6.59
N GLU A 79 3.60 -9.09 -6.84
CA GLU A 79 3.14 -9.99 -7.91
C GLU A 79 2.01 -10.90 -7.43
N GLU A 80 1.99 -11.22 -6.10
CA GLU A 80 0.96 -12.00 -5.43
C GLU A 80 0.42 -11.23 -4.22
N PHE A 81 -0.89 -11.11 -4.12
CA PHE A 81 -1.52 -10.23 -3.12
C PHE A 81 -1.80 -10.90 -1.76
N ALA A 82 -1.81 -12.23 -1.71
CA ALA A 82 -2.26 -12.97 -0.53
C ALA A 82 -1.46 -12.63 0.74
N ASP A 83 -0.13 -12.66 0.64
CA ASP A 83 0.75 -12.39 1.76
C ASP A 83 0.62 -10.95 2.27
N ALA A 84 0.48 -9.99 1.35
CA ALA A 84 0.24 -8.58 1.70
C ALA A 84 -1.09 -8.37 2.41
N LEU A 85 -2.15 -9.08 2.00
CA LEU A 85 -3.45 -9.03 2.67
C LEU A 85 -3.39 -9.60 4.07
N VAL A 86 -2.76 -10.76 4.24
CA VAL A 86 -2.67 -11.45 5.55
C VAL A 86 -1.90 -10.60 6.57
N ILE A 87 -0.83 -9.92 6.16
CA ILE A 87 -0.05 -9.09 7.09
C ILE A 87 -0.68 -7.73 7.38
N SER A 88 -1.62 -7.25 6.55
CA SER A 88 -2.19 -5.90 6.68
C SER A 88 -2.78 -5.57 8.06
N PRO A 89 -3.54 -6.43 8.76
CA PRO A 89 -4.03 -6.14 10.10
C PRO A 89 -2.90 -5.98 11.12
N ILE A 90 -1.85 -6.78 10.99
CA ILE A 90 -0.66 -6.72 11.86
C ILE A 90 0.13 -5.44 11.58
N SER A 91 0.26 -5.08 10.30
CA SER A 91 0.87 -3.84 9.84
C SER A 91 0.23 -2.61 10.51
N GLY A 92 -1.10 -2.54 10.48
CA GLY A 92 -1.84 -1.47 11.16
C GLY A 92 -1.68 -1.49 12.68
N LYS A 93 -1.75 -2.67 13.30
CA LYS A 93 -1.64 -2.82 14.76
C LYS A 93 -0.29 -2.35 15.32
N TYR A 94 0.80 -2.66 14.62
CA TYR A 94 2.16 -2.33 15.08
C TYR A 94 2.75 -1.08 14.45
N ASN A 95 1.96 -0.35 13.66
CA ASN A 95 2.41 0.84 12.92
C ASN A 95 3.67 0.56 12.06
N ARG A 96 3.69 -0.57 11.36
CA ARG A 96 4.76 -0.99 10.45
C ARG A 96 4.19 -1.09 9.04
N PRO A 97 4.64 -0.27 8.07
CA PRO A 97 4.11 -0.32 6.72
C PRO A 97 4.40 -1.66 6.03
N THR A 98 3.49 -2.09 5.17
CA THR A 98 3.75 -3.17 4.21
C THR A 98 4.22 -2.54 2.90
N LEU A 99 5.45 -2.82 2.51
CA LEU A 99 6.06 -2.37 1.26
C LEU A 99 6.03 -3.50 0.24
N LEU A 100 5.56 -3.20 -0.96
CA LEU A 100 5.49 -4.18 -2.04
C LEU A 100 6.80 -4.20 -2.83
N VAL A 101 7.27 -5.40 -3.17
CA VAL A 101 8.47 -5.60 -3.97
C VAL A 101 8.22 -6.52 -5.16
N SER A 102 9.05 -6.37 -6.19
CA SER A 102 9.12 -7.24 -7.35
C SER A 102 10.35 -8.15 -7.27
N ARG A 103 10.29 -9.30 -7.93
CA ARG A 103 11.49 -10.12 -8.22
C ARG A 103 12.49 -9.37 -9.10
N ASN A 104 12.02 -8.47 -9.95
CA ASN A 104 12.88 -7.57 -10.70
C ASN A 104 13.34 -6.41 -9.80
N LYS A 105 14.61 -6.42 -9.43
CA LYS A 105 15.23 -5.43 -8.52
C LYS A 105 15.07 -3.98 -9.01
N ASN A 106 15.05 -3.76 -10.32
CA ASN A 106 14.90 -2.41 -10.89
C ASN A 106 13.58 -1.74 -10.50
N ASN A 107 12.54 -2.52 -10.23
CA ASN A 107 11.24 -2.01 -9.78
C ASN A 107 11.23 -1.65 -8.29
N ASN A 108 12.26 -2.03 -7.54
CA ASN A 108 12.32 -1.87 -6.08
C ASN A 108 13.06 -0.61 -5.62
N LEU A 109 13.57 0.21 -6.55
CA LEU A 109 14.38 1.38 -6.22
C LEU A 109 13.63 2.34 -5.27
N VAL A 110 12.34 2.54 -5.47
CA VAL A 110 11.52 3.41 -4.61
C VAL A 110 11.43 2.86 -3.18
N VAL A 111 11.33 1.54 -3.03
CA VAL A 111 11.29 0.85 -1.72
C VAL A 111 12.65 0.93 -1.04
N LYS A 112 13.73 0.65 -1.77
CA LYS A 112 15.10 0.77 -1.29
C LYS A 112 15.40 2.19 -0.77
N ASN A 113 15.05 3.20 -1.55
CA ASN A 113 15.20 4.60 -1.15
C ASN A 113 14.38 4.91 0.11
N TYR A 114 13.13 4.43 0.19
CA TYR A 114 12.30 4.62 1.38
C TYR A 114 12.93 4.01 2.63
N ILE A 115 13.46 2.79 2.55
CA ILE A 115 14.16 2.10 3.66
C ILE A 115 15.35 2.96 4.13
N LYS A 116 16.18 3.41 3.21
CA LYS A 116 17.36 4.22 3.48
C LYS A 116 17.01 5.59 4.07
N ASP A 117 16.12 6.34 3.43
CA ASP A 117 15.79 7.73 3.80
C ASP A 117 15.10 7.79 5.18
N ASN A 118 14.30 6.78 5.53
CA ASN A 118 13.63 6.70 6.82
C ASN A 118 14.49 5.99 7.88
N ARG A 119 15.67 5.49 7.50
CA ARG A 119 16.60 4.76 8.38
C ARG A 119 15.87 3.61 9.09
N LEU A 120 15.22 2.75 8.30
CA LEU A 120 14.59 1.57 8.86
C LEU A 120 15.64 0.64 9.44
N THR A 121 15.40 0.15 10.63
CA THR A 121 16.33 -0.73 11.37
C THR A 121 16.06 -2.20 11.11
N ALA A 122 14.86 -2.54 10.66
CA ALA A 122 14.49 -3.91 10.32
C ALA A 122 13.45 -3.97 9.21
N VAL A 123 13.57 -4.98 8.35
CA VAL A 123 12.55 -5.39 7.39
C VAL A 123 12.28 -6.88 7.57
N THR A 124 11.00 -7.25 7.54
CA THR A 124 10.58 -8.65 7.66
C THR A 124 9.85 -9.06 6.40
N ALA A 125 10.39 -10.05 5.69
CA ALA A 125 9.74 -10.60 4.51
C ALA A 125 8.55 -11.49 4.90
N ILE A 126 7.44 -11.34 4.20
CA ILE A 126 6.23 -12.13 4.35
C ILE A 126 6.00 -12.89 3.05
N GLY A 127 6.08 -14.20 3.12
CA GLY A 127 6.00 -15.12 1.98
C GLY A 127 7.30 -15.89 1.74
N GLY A 128 7.26 -16.80 0.77
CA GLY A 128 8.38 -17.68 0.45
C GLY A 128 9.35 -17.08 -0.58
N GLU A 129 10.55 -17.67 -0.65
CA GLU A 129 11.63 -17.27 -1.59
C GLU A 129 11.22 -17.32 -3.07
N ARG A 130 10.20 -18.09 -3.41
CA ARG A 130 9.65 -18.12 -4.77
C ARG A 130 9.16 -16.72 -5.22
N TYR A 131 8.64 -15.92 -4.29
CA TYR A 131 8.05 -14.60 -4.59
C TYR A 131 8.93 -13.46 -4.12
N ILE A 132 9.70 -13.66 -3.05
CA ILE A 132 10.66 -12.71 -2.51
C ILE A 132 12.02 -13.40 -2.36
N PRO A 133 12.82 -13.51 -3.42
CA PRO A 133 14.14 -14.12 -3.36
C PRO A 133 15.05 -13.41 -2.35
N TYR A 134 15.88 -14.16 -1.66
CA TYR A 134 16.84 -13.62 -0.69
C TYR A 134 17.70 -12.50 -1.29
N SER A 135 18.10 -12.65 -2.55
CA SER A 135 18.86 -11.62 -3.27
C SER A 135 18.14 -10.28 -3.44
N VAL A 136 16.78 -10.28 -3.42
CA VAL A 136 15.99 -9.03 -3.40
C VAL A 136 16.08 -8.39 -2.04
N LEU A 137 15.95 -9.16 -0.95
CA LEU A 137 16.04 -8.62 0.42
C LEU A 137 17.43 -8.04 0.68
N GLU A 138 18.49 -8.72 0.28
CA GLU A 138 19.86 -8.19 0.39
C GLU A 138 20.04 -6.86 -0.34
N ASP A 139 19.47 -6.75 -1.55
CA ASP A 139 19.57 -5.51 -2.32
C ASP A 139 18.84 -4.34 -1.65
N LEU A 140 17.71 -4.59 -0.99
CA LEU A 140 16.93 -3.54 -0.32
C LEU A 140 17.65 -2.91 0.87
N VAL A 141 18.52 -3.65 1.55
CA VAL A 141 19.19 -3.21 2.79
C VAL A 141 20.64 -2.77 2.60
N ARG A 142 21.15 -2.89 1.37
CA ARG A 142 22.47 -2.35 0.96
C ARG A 142 22.35 -0.88 0.55
#